data_7bf6305fb676e0a1d75c8eed43053ed2
#
_entry.id   7bf6305fb676e0a1d75c8eed43053ed2
#
_cell.length_a   1.000
_cell.length_b   1.000
_cell.length_c   1.000
_cell.angle_alpha   90.00
_cell.angle_beta   90.00
_cell.angle_gamma   90.00
#
_symmetry.space_group_name_H-M   'P 1'
#
loop_
_entity.id
_entity.type
_entity.pdbx_description
1 polymer ?
#
loop_
_entity_poly.entity_id
_entity_poly.type
_entity_poly.pdbx_seq_one_letter_code
_entity_poly.pdbx_strand_id
1 'polypeptide(L)'
;MSRSRMDEPDAAAAPASIHPAADPTQANVEAQKPSREQVIGAMSPGPAPGLGSGPGPSFDEPPPPPPSAQRPTVLAAAPIRAPGSASAQQQSALWFPQFVAPSSYLRFKTSHGSAMAPPPEPTPNPSPPSPLDKEQRQGLKAIRDFLKVRTSYDVLPLSFRLIVLDTELLIKKTLNILIQNSIVSAPLWDSQRGRFAGILTATDYINVIQYYCQFPDEISKLDQFRLSSLRDIEKAIGAIPIETVSVHPSQPLYEACRRMLKTRARRIPLVDVDDETGRETVISVITQYRILKFIAVNNEHNTVMLKKTVREIGLGTYANLATMHMDDTVLDAIHMMVDQNISCVPIVDSENRVLNAFEAVDVIPCIRGGAYEELDGTIGEALCKRPDDSPGIYTCSEGDRLDSLFDTIRKSRVHRLIVIDDDNKLKGVISLSDILKYVLLHGEEST
;
A
#
# COMPACT_ATOMS: atom_id res chain seq x y z
N MET A 1 52.68 -58.36 4.15
CA MET A 1 53.37 -58.51 5.46
C MET A 1 52.50 -57.81 6.49
N SER A 2 51.74 -58.58 7.19
CA SER A 2 51.66 -58.82 8.67
C SER A 2 50.80 -57.69 9.31
N ARG A 3 49.57 -58.00 9.65
CA ARG A 3 49.04 -58.62 10.92
C ARG A 3 49.23 -57.65 12.07
N SER A 4 48.30 -57.30 12.93
CA SER A 4 47.18 -58.03 13.59
C SER A 4 46.44 -57.03 14.45
N ARG A 5 45.14 -57.05 14.51
CA ARG A 5 44.19 -57.73 15.37
C ARG A 5 44.15 -57.24 16.84
N MET A 6 42.88 -56.90 17.19
CA MET A 6 42.18 -57.23 18.46
C MET A 6 42.45 -56.26 19.63
N ASP A 7 41.48 -55.75 20.38
CA ASP A 7 40.33 -56.41 21.04
C ASP A 7 39.29 -55.36 21.50
N GLU A 8 38.02 -55.65 21.34
CA GLU A 8 36.99 -55.29 22.32
C GLU A 8 37.15 -56.22 23.56
N PRO A 9 36.58 -55.91 24.74
CA PRO A 9 35.18 -55.92 25.01
C PRO A 9 34.63 -55.05 26.18
N ASP A 10 33.30 -55.11 26.31
CA ASP A 10 32.38 -55.13 27.46
C ASP A 10 31.98 -53.83 28.13
N ALA A 11 30.72 -53.48 27.93
CA ALA A 11 29.48 -53.91 28.61
C ALA A 11 29.20 -53.24 29.97
N ALA A 12 27.97 -52.71 30.01
CA ALA A 12 27.06 -52.62 31.15
C ALA A 12 27.17 -51.41 32.12
N ALA A 13 26.18 -50.58 32.16
CA ALA A 13 25.17 -50.52 33.21
C ALA A 13 24.38 -49.19 33.18
N ALA A 14 23.11 -49.23 32.90
CA ALA A 14 22.12 -48.40 33.58
C ALA A 14 21.92 -49.01 34.98
N PRO A 15 21.53 -48.24 35.99
CA PRO A 15 20.19 -47.78 36.17
C PRO A 15 20.04 -46.48 37.00
N ALA A 16 18.95 -45.79 37.01
CA ALA A 16 17.92 -45.76 38.05
C ALA A 16 17.06 -44.48 37.95
N SER A 17 15.83 -44.78 37.75
CA SER A 17 14.66 -43.93 38.03
C SER A 17 14.60 -43.56 39.53
N ILE A 18 14.27 -42.28 39.80
CA ILE A 18 13.68 -41.90 41.08
C ILE A 18 12.55 -40.90 40.79
N HIS A 19 11.31 -41.35 40.89
CA HIS A 19 10.13 -40.68 41.44
C HIS A 19 9.95 -41.20 42.87
N PRO A 20 9.13 -40.63 43.77
CA PRO A 20 8.24 -39.45 43.76
C PRO A 20 8.25 -38.67 45.09
N ALA A 21 7.55 -37.55 45.16
CA ALA A 21 6.80 -37.18 46.38
C ALA A 21 5.63 -36.22 46.01
N ALA A 22 4.48 -36.63 46.50
CA ALA A 22 3.17 -36.05 46.30
C ALA A 22 2.87 -34.93 47.31
N ASP A 23 2.10 -33.91 46.85
CA ASP A 23 0.87 -33.32 47.39
C ASP A 23 0.80 -32.92 48.88
N PRO A 24 -0.13 -32.05 49.37
CA PRO A 24 -1.35 -31.46 48.75
C PRO A 24 -1.65 -30.00 49.11
N THR A 25 -2.49 -29.31 48.37
CA THR A 25 -3.71 -28.68 48.94
C THR A 25 -4.62 -28.15 47.80
N GLN A 26 -5.83 -28.66 47.81
CA GLN A 26 -6.99 -28.28 46.99
C GLN A 26 -7.51 -26.91 47.38
N ALA A 27 -7.96 -26.14 46.37
CA ALA A 27 -9.13 -25.30 46.50
C ALA A 27 -9.80 -25.21 45.13
N ASN A 28 -10.99 -25.83 45.06
CA ASN A 28 -11.98 -25.77 44.04
C ASN A 28 -12.46 -24.34 43.77
N VAL A 29 -12.54 -23.92 42.50
CA VAL A 29 -13.65 -23.09 42.01
C VAL A 29 -14.06 -23.59 40.64
N GLU A 30 -15.22 -24.23 40.58
CA GLU A 30 -15.97 -24.56 39.39
C GLU A 30 -16.40 -23.28 38.65
N ALA A 31 -16.16 -23.21 37.35
CA ALA A 31 -16.81 -22.28 36.46
C ALA A 31 -17.57 -23.09 35.41
N GLN A 32 -18.88 -23.02 35.54
CA GLN A 32 -19.91 -23.64 34.72
C GLN A 32 -19.90 -23.13 33.28
N LYS A 33 -19.93 -24.04 32.31
CA LYS A 33 -20.41 -23.83 30.95
C LYS A 33 -21.94 -23.79 30.95
N PRO A 34 -22.61 -22.97 30.12
CA PRO A 34 -24.00 -23.21 29.76
C PRO A 34 -24.09 -23.95 28.45
N SER A 35 -24.78 -25.08 28.54
CA SER A 35 -25.22 -25.94 27.45
C SER A 35 -26.44 -25.32 26.71
N ARG A 36 -26.48 -25.58 25.41
CA ARG A 36 -27.68 -25.48 24.57
C ARG A 36 -28.74 -26.50 25.07
N GLU A 37 -29.97 -26.03 25.24
CA GLU A 37 -31.15 -26.80 24.88
C GLU A 37 -32.43 -25.95 24.80
N GLN A 38 -33.23 -26.31 23.85
CA GLN A 38 -34.53 -25.87 23.40
C GLN A 38 -35.58 -25.72 24.51
N VAL A 39 -36.45 -24.72 24.39
CA VAL A 39 -37.88 -24.89 24.77
C VAL A 39 -38.75 -24.12 23.78
N ILE A 40 -39.52 -24.87 23.04
CA ILE A 40 -40.72 -24.45 22.31
C ILE A 40 -41.85 -24.31 23.33
N GLY A 41 -42.52 -23.19 23.34
CA GLY A 41 -43.74 -22.99 24.16
C GLY A 41 -44.68 -22.00 23.50
N ALA A 42 -45.66 -22.55 22.81
CA ALA A 42 -46.82 -21.84 22.29
C ALA A 42 -47.77 -21.43 23.42
N MET A 43 -48.27 -20.22 23.38
CA MET A 43 -49.55 -19.87 23.99
C MET A 43 -50.28 -18.81 23.17
N SER A 44 -51.43 -19.17 22.68
CA SER A 44 -52.45 -18.39 22.00
C SER A 44 -53.42 -17.74 23.01
N PRO A 45 -54.42 -17.00 22.58
CA PRO A 45 -54.71 -15.63 23.05
C PRO A 45 -55.97 -15.55 23.94
N GLY A 46 -56.16 -14.49 24.65
CA GLY A 46 -57.39 -14.15 25.35
C GLY A 46 -57.91 -12.77 24.92
N PRO A 47 -59.20 -12.53 25.10
CA PRO A 47 -59.97 -11.70 24.17
C PRO A 47 -60.15 -10.24 24.57
N ALA A 48 -60.56 -9.47 23.57
CA ALA A 48 -60.93 -8.07 23.62
C ALA A 48 -62.18 -7.74 24.45
N PRO A 49 -62.44 -6.51 24.80
CA PRO A 49 -63.78 -5.96 24.68
C PRO A 49 -63.84 -4.74 23.72
N GLY A 50 -64.97 -4.75 23.05
CA GLY A 50 -65.38 -4.08 21.91
C GLY A 50 -65.95 -2.69 22.03
N LEU A 51 -66.44 -2.27 20.88
CA LEU A 51 -67.46 -1.26 20.55
C LEU A 51 -66.96 0.15 20.18
N GLY A 52 -67.25 0.51 18.96
CA GLY A 52 -67.26 1.85 18.42
C GLY A 52 -67.32 1.88 16.93
N SER A 53 -68.52 1.70 16.36
CA SER A 53 -68.82 1.83 14.95
C SER A 53 -68.87 3.30 14.51
N GLY A 54 -68.16 3.65 13.47
CA GLY A 54 -68.30 4.87 12.72
C GLY A 54 -67.81 4.67 11.28
N PRO A 55 -68.49 5.22 10.25
CA PRO A 55 -68.41 4.77 8.87
C PRO A 55 -67.13 5.33 8.18
N GLY A 56 -66.57 4.49 7.29
CA GLY A 56 -65.44 4.83 6.45
C GLY A 56 -65.76 5.89 5.37
N PRO A 57 -64.78 6.58 4.88
CA PRO A 57 -64.86 7.20 3.57
C PRO A 57 -64.12 6.39 2.52
N SER A 58 -64.78 6.41 1.40
CA SER A 58 -64.52 5.88 0.07
C SER A 58 -63.12 6.14 -0.47
N PHE A 59 -62.63 5.17 -1.21
CA PHE A 59 -61.60 5.31 -2.25
C PHE A 59 -62.05 6.34 -3.28
N ASP A 60 -61.20 7.37 -3.56
CA ASP A 60 -61.13 7.97 -4.89
C ASP A 60 -59.93 8.93 -5.00
N GLU A 61 -59.30 8.84 -6.16
CA GLU A 61 -58.38 9.75 -6.85
C GLU A 61 -56.90 9.87 -6.37
N PRO A 62 -55.97 9.68 -7.32
CA PRO A 62 -54.58 10.00 -7.11
C PRO A 62 -54.35 11.53 -7.24
N PRO A 63 -53.35 12.09 -6.55
CA PRO A 63 -53.04 13.51 -6.59
C PRO A 63 -52.49 13.90 -7.99
N PRO A 64 -52.73 15.16 -8.44
CA PRO A 64 -52.27 15.65 -9.74
C PRO A 64 -50.72 15.85 -9.74
N PRO A 65 -50.10 15.73 -10.93
CA PRO A 65 -48.66 15.89 -11.08
C PRO A 65 -48.23 17.36 -10.87
N PRO A 66 -47.02 17.62 -10.38
CA PRO A 66 -46.50 18.97 -10.18
C PRO A 66 -46.29 19.69 -11.54
N PRO A 67 -46.39 21.03 -11.58
CA PRO A 67 -46.26 21.80 -12.81
C PRO A 67 -44.85 21.71 -13.39
N SER A 68 -44.81 21.46 -14.69
CA SER A 68 -43.60 21.39 -15.52
C SER A 68 -42.77 22.68 -15.41
N ALA A 69 -41.56 22.59 -14.93
CA ALA A 69 -40.56 23.64 -15.01
C ALA A 69 -40.15 23.84 -16.49
N GLN A 70 -40.27 25.05 -16.94
CA GLN A 70 -39.91 25.49 -18.29
C GLN A 70 -38.42 25.35 -18.52
N ARG A 71 -38.02 24.60 -19.54
CA ARG A 71 -36.64 24.55 -20.04
C ARG A 71 -36.20 25.92 -20.54
N PRO A 72 -34.98 26.39 -20.22
CA PRO A 72 -34.45 27.58 -20.89
C PRO A 72 -34.11 27.26 -22.35
N THR A 73 -34.56 28.13 -23.21
CA THR A 73 -34.36 28.12 -24.67
C THR A 73 -32.88 28.33 -24.97
N VAL A 74 -32.24 27.36 -25.59
CA VAL A 74 -30.90 27.51 -26.15
C VAL A 74 -30.97 28.37 -27.39
N LEU A 75 -30.33 29.54 -27.33
CA LEU A 75 -30.09 30.39 -28.48
C LEU A 75 -29.09 29.73 -29.41
N ALA A 76 -29.54 29.42 -30.63
CA ALA A 76 -28.70 28.91 -31.70
C ALA A 76 -27.68 29.98 -32.12
N ALA A 77 -26.40 29.68 -32.01
CA ALA A 77 -25.34 30.50 -32.60
C ALA A 77 -25.22 30.19 -34.09
N ALA A 78 -25.18 31.26 -34.89
CA ALA A 78 -25.10 31.24 -36.36
C ALA A 78 -23.74 30.68 -36.83
N PRO A 79 -23.69 30.09 -38.04
CA PRO A 79 -22.45 29.50 -38.57
C PRO A 79 -21.51 30.61 -39.10
N ILE A 80 -20.27 30.58 -38.63
CA ILE A 80 -19.17 31.39 -39.16
C ILE A 80 -18.59 30.66 -40.39
N ARG A 81 -18.62 31.39 -41.51
CA ARG A 81 -18.13 31.05 -42.82
C ARG A 81 -16.62 30.85 -42.84
N ALA A 82 -16.13 29.75 -43.42
CA ALA A 82 -14.73 29.50 -43.71
C ALA A 82 -14.18 30.40 -44.82
N PRO A 83 -12.94 30.85 -44.76
CA PRO A 83 -12.18 31.24 -45.95
C PRO A 83 -11.14 30.15 -46.33
N GLY A 84 -11.14 29.91 -47.58
CA GLY A 84 -10.28 29.33 -48.58
C GLY A 84 -8.96 28.66 -48.22
N SER A 85 -8.84 27.56 -48.90
CA SER A 85 -7.67 26.73 -49.17
C SER A 85 -6.34 27.48 -49.34
N ALA A 86 -5.30 27.05 -48.57
CA ALA A 86 -3.91 27.04 -49.00
C ALA A 86 -3.23 25.84 -48.36
N SER A 87 -2.74 25.00 -49.24
CA SER A 87 -1.89 23.84 -48.96
C SER A 87 -0.58 24.23 -48.27
N ALA A 88 -0.32 23.69 -47.10
CA ALA A 88 1.03 23.50 -46.59
C ALA A 88 1.05 22.30 -45.64
N GLN A 89 1.70 21.27 -46.10
CA GLN A 89 2.19 20.16 -45.28
C GLN A 89 3.04 20.74 -44.17
N GLN A 90 2.58 20.69 -42.94
CA GLN A 90 3.44 20.78 -41.74
C GLN A 90 3.20 19.58 -40.85
N GLN A 91 4.17 18.70 -40.92
CA GLN A 91 4.36 17.62 -39.97
C GLN A 91 4.42 18.21 -38.56
N SER A 92 3.44 17.89 -37.73
CA SER A 92 3.50 18.11 -36.29
C SER A 92 4.51 17.14 -35.70
N ALA A 93 5.71 17.61 -35.48
CA ALA A 93 6.72 16.93 -34.69
C ALA A 93 6.24 16.89 -33.23
N LEU A 94 5.86 15.71 -32.77
CA LEU A 94 5.69 15.40 -31.35
C LEU A 94 7.04 15.60 -30.64
N TRP A 95 7.06 16.53 -29.74
CA TRP A 95 8.19 16.80 -28.84
C TRP A 95 8.30 15.70 -27.83
N PHE A 96 9.11 14.66 -28.11
CA PHE A 96 9.61 13.75 -27.10
C PHE A 96 10.96 14.32 -26.63
N PRO A 97 11.19 14.49 -25.31
CA PRO A 97 12.53 14.81 -24.83
C PRO A 97 13.43 13.60 -25.12
N GLN A 98 14.38 13.76 -26.06
CA GLN A 98 15.41 12.77 -26.31
C GLN A 98 16.30 12.68 -25.08
N PHE A 99 16.35 11.50 -24.47
CA PHE A 99 17.34 11.14 -23.47
C PHE A 99 18.71 11.13 -24.15
N VAL A 100 19.54 12.13 -23.88
CA VAL A 100 20.94 12.17 -24.29
C VAL A 100 21.74 11.34 -23.30
N ALA A 101 22.37 10.27 -23.78
CA ALA A 101 23.23 9.42 -22.96
C ALA A 101 24.42 10.21 -22.38
N PRO A 102 24.88 9.88 -21.15
CA PRO A 102 25.94 10.62 -20.47
C PRO A 102 27.31 10.68 -21.18
N SER A 103 27.52 9.84 -22.19
CA SER A 103 28.77 9.80 -22.98
C SER A 103 28.94 10.92 -24.02
N SER A 104 27.92 11.76 -24.26
CA SER A 104 27.97 12.85 -25.23
C SER A 104 28.57 14.19 -24.67
N TYR A 105 28.86 14.23 -23.39
CA TYR A 105 29.45 15.44 -22.75
C TYR A 105 30.97 15.55 -22.84
N LEU A 106 31.65 14.60 -23.49
CA LEU A 106 33.11 14.59 -23.59
C LEU A 106 33.60 14.66 -25.04
N ARG A 107 33.32 15.77 -25.76
CA ARG A 107 34.14 16.16 -26.94
C ARG A 107 33.93 17.62 -27.30
N PHE A 108 34.63 18.49 -26.62
CA PHE A 108 35.09 19.76 -27.22
C PHE A 108 36.59 19.70 -27.37
N LYS A 109 37.05 19.47 -28.60
CA LYS A 109 38.41 19.79 -28.99
C LYS A 109 38.46 21.27 -29.29
N THR A 110 39.09 22.06 -28.45
CA THR A 110 39.60 23.37 -28.81
C THR A 110 41.09 23.23 -29.02
N SER A 111 41.52 23.42 -30.26
CA SER A 111 42.91 23.67 -30.64
C SER A 111 43.24 25.15 -30.39
N HIS A 112 44.44 25.36 -29.89
CA HIS A 112 45.26 26.58 -29.79
C HIS A 112 45.24 27.37 -28.48
N GLY A 113 46.47 27.44 -27.92
CA GLY A 113 46.86 28.38 -26.88
C GLY A 113 47.52 27.70 -25.69
N SER A 114 48.84 27.47 -25.82
CA SER A 114 49.70 27.06 -24.72
C SER A 114 49.68 28.12 -23.63
N ALA A 115 48.94 27.87 -22.55
CA ALA A 115 49.17 28.52 -21.26
C ALA A 115 49.16 27.39 -20.24
N MET A 116 50.27 27.22 -19.52
CA MET A 116 50.41 26.26 -18.44
C MET A 116 49.27 26.48 -17.44
N ALA A 117 48.35 25.50 -17.35
CA ALA A 117 47.35 25.47 -16.29
C ALA A 117 48.07 25.28 -14.94
N PRO A 118 47.64 25.96 -13.87
CA PRO A 118 48.14 25.67 -12.53
C PRO A 118 47.82 24.20 -12.19
N PRO A 119 48.65 23.53 -11.37
CA PRO A 119 48.41 22.17 -10.95
C PRO A 119 47.04 22.11 -10.27
N PRO A 120 46.24 21.02 -10.48
CA PRO A 120 44.97 20.86 -9.81
C PRO A 120 45.21 20.90 -8.29
N GLU A 121 44.43 21.75 -7.62
CA GLU A 121 44.43 21.78 -6.16
C GLU A 121 44.15 20.37 -5.65
N PRO A 122 44.85 19.89 -4.62
CA PRO A 122 44.65 18.60 -4.06
C PRO A 122 43.16 18.54 -3.56
N THR A 123 42.39 17.67 -4.14
CA THR A 123 41.04 17.38 -3.64
C THR A 123 41.15 17.12 -2.14
N PRO A 124 40.37 17.82 -1.29
CA PRO A 124 40.47 17.63 0.15
C PRO A 124 40.22 16.13 0.44
N ASN A 125 41.20 15.51 1.09
CA ASN A 125 41.06 14.15 1.57
C ASN A 125 39.74 14.04 2.35
N PRO A 126 38.88 13.05 2.07
CA PRO A 126 37.62 12.89 2.80
C PRO A 126 37.95 12.83 4.29
N SER A 127 37.41 13.78 5.04
CA SER A 127 37.55 13.81 6.49
C SER A 127 37.13 12.47 7.09
N PRO A 128 37.80 11.94 8.11
CA PRO A 128 37.45 10.67 8.70
C PRO A 128 36.00 10.71 9.18
N PRO A 129 35.22 9.64 8.97
CA PRO A 129 33.81 9.60 9.31
C PRO A 129 33.60 9.89 10.79
N SER A 130 32.62 10.75 11.10
CA SER A 130 32.29 11.10 12.48
C SER A 130 31.92 9.86 13.31
N PRO A 131 31.99 9.91 14.64
CA PRO A 131 31.52 8.81 15.50
C PRO A 131 30.07 8.45 15.20
N LEU A 132 29.21 9.46 14.93
CA LEU A 132 27.81 9.27 14.57
C LEU A 132 27.65 8.54 13.22
N ASP A 133 28.51 8.87 12.22
CA ASP A 133 28.50 8.16 10.94
C ASP A 133 28.88 6.68 11.09
N LYS A 134 29.84 6.38 11.97
CA LYS A 134 30.25 5.01 12.24
C LYS A 134 29.12 4.23 12.90
N GLU A 135 28.48 4.80 13.92
CA GLU A 135 27.36 4.21 14.64
C GLU A 135 26.18 3.94 13.69
N GLN A 136 25.82 4.93 12.86
CA GLN A 136 24.77 4.81 11.85
C GLN A 136 25.05 3.67 10.86
N ARG A 137 26.26 3.62 10.29
CA ARG A 137 26.66 2.56 9.35
C ARG A 137 26.63 1.18 10.00
N GLN A 138 27.09 1.09 11.25
CA GLN A 138 27.08 -0.16 12.02
C GLN A 138 25.63 -0.64 12.25
N GLY A 139 24.71 0.23 12.66
CA GLY A 139 23.31 -0.08 12.84
C GLY A 139 22.65 -0.56 11.53
N LEU A 140 22.86 0.15 10.42
CA LEU A 140 22.35 -0.23 9.12
C LEU A 140 22.88 -1.59 8.65
N LYS A 141 24.19 -1.82 8.82
CA LYS A 141 24.81 -3.13 8.49
C LYS A 141 24.18 -4.25 9.30
N ALA A 142 24.07 -4.08 10.61
CA ALA A 142 23.50 -5.08 11.49
C ALA A 142 22.02 -5.40 11.15
N ILE A 143 21.23 -4.38 10.76
CA ILE A 143 19.85 -4.59 10.28
C ILE A 143 19.84 -5.38 8.97
N ARG A 144 20.72 -5.07 8.02
CA ARG A 144 20.83 -5.84 6.76
C ARG A 144 21.24 -7.28 7.01
N ASP A 145 22.22 -7.51 7.88
CA ASP A 145 22.67 -8.85 8.23
C ASP A 145 21.53 -9.64 8.92
N PHE A 146 20.75 -8.99 9.78
CA PHE A 146 19.55 -9.57 10.36
C PHE A 146 18.53 -9.98 9.28
N LEU A 147 18.26 -9.13 8.30
CA LEU A 147 17.34 -9.43 7.20
C LEU A 147 17.83 -10.56 6.29
N LYS A 148 19.15 -10.74 6.13
CA LYS A 148 19.75 -11.83 5.34
C LYS A 148 19.59 -13.19 6.00
N VAL A 149 19.54 -13.23 7.34
CA VAL A 149 19.41 -14.48 8.12
C VAL A 149 17.94 -14.88 8.30
N ARG A 150 17.02 -13.90 8.36
CA ARG A 150 15.58 -14.15 8.51
C ARG A 150 14.94 -14.51 7.20
N THR A 151 14.03 -15.48 7.24
CA THR A 151 13.22 -15.86 6.07
C THR A 151 12.03 -14.93 5.91
N SER A 152 11.46 -14.92 4.71
CA SER A 152 10.23 -14.15 4.43
C SER A 152 9.04 -14.69 5.24
N TYR A 153 9.10 -15.95 5.66
CA TYR A 153 8.08 -16.56 6.52
C TYR A 153 8.11 -16.01 7.97
N ASP A 154 9.28 -15.65 8.50
CA ASP A 154 9.45 -15.16 9.88
C ASP A 154 8.68 -13.86 10.19
N VAL A 155 8.32 -13.11 9.16
CA VAL A 155 7.54 -11.85 9.29
C VAL A 155 6.05 -12.09 9.50
N LEU A 156 5.58 -13.32 9.23
CA LEU A 156 4.16 -13.63 9.34
C LEU A 156 3.70 -13.66 10.78
N PRO A 157 2.49 -13.19 11.08
CA PRO A 157 1.89 -13.38 12.40
C PRO A 157 1.55 -14.85 12.62
N LEU A 158 1.47 -15.28 13.89
CA LEU A 158 1.12 -16.64 14.27
C LEU A 158 -0.24 -17.10 13.70
N SER A 159 -1.16 -16.16 13.52
CA SER A 159 -2.47 -16.41 12.93
C SER A 159 -2.84 -15.29 11.98
N PHE A 160 -3.34 -15.65 10.81
CA PHE A 160 -3.82 -14.68 9.82
C PHE A 160 -4.90 -15.32 8.95
N ARG A 161 -5.79 -14.47 8.45
CA ARG A 161 -6.77 -14.84 7.42
C ARG A 161 -6.26 -14.36 6.07
N LEU A 162 -6.19 -15.25 5.11
CA LEU A 162 -5.86 -14.96 3.74
C LEU A 162 -7.13 -15.09 2.88
N ILE A 163 -7.41 -14.04 2.11
CA ILE A 163 -8.47 -14.05 1.09
C ILE A 163 -7.75 -13.95 -0.24
N VAL A 164 -7.99 -14.94 -1.09
CA VAL A 164 -7.47 -15.00 -2.46
C VAL A 164 -8.66 -14.86 -3.41
N LEU A 165 -8.54 -14.03 -4.42
CA LEU A 165 -9.60 -13.73 -5.37
C LEU A 165 -9.28 -14.35 -6.72
N ASP A 166 -10.27 -15.03 -7.32
CA ASP A 166 -10.13 -15.55 -8.67
C ASP A 166 -10.17 -14.42 -9.70
N THR A 167 -9.33 -14.49 -10.73
CA THR A 167 -9.26 -13.49 -11.81
C THR A 167 -10.53 -13.39 -12.63
N GLU A 168 -11.39 -14.43 -12.62
CA GLU A 168 -12.67 -14.43 -13.30
C GLU A 168 -13.79 -13.68 -12.53
N LEU A 169 -13.54 -13.26 -11.30
CA LEU A 169 -14.49 -12.48 -10.53
C LEU A 169 -14.70 -11.09 -11.14
N LEU A 170 -15.93 -10.61 -11.05
CA LEU A 170 -16.27 -9.25 -11.43
C LEU A 170 -15.67 -8.23 -10.45
N ILE A 171 -15.17 -7.12 -10.95
CA ILE A 171 -14.52 -6.08 -10.14
C ILE A 171 -15.45 -5.51 -9.07
N LYS A 172 -16.74 -5.34 -9.38
CA LYS A 172 -17.76 -4.88 -8.44
C LYS A 172 -17.97 -5.87 -7.28
N LYS A 173 -17.92 -7.19 -7.54
CA LYS A 173 -18.01 -8.21 -6.48
C LYS A 173 -16.78 -8.17 -5.59
N THR A 174 -15.60 -8.00 -6.16
CA THR A 174 -14.36 -7.96 -5.39
C THR A 174 -14.26 -6.70 -4.53
N LEU A 175 -14.77 -5.57 -4.96
CA LEU A 175 -14.92 -4.36 -4.15
C LEU A 175 -15.72 -4.65 -2.88
N ASN A 176 -16.88 -5.30 -3.01
CA ASN A 176 -17.71 -5.67 -1.87
C ASN A 176 -17.00 -6.66 -0.93
N ILE A 177 -16.21 -7.60 -1.48
CA ILE A 177 -15.40 -8.53 -0.67
C ILE A 177 -14.35 -7.78 0.14
N LEU A 178 -13.64 -6.80 -0.47
CA LEU A 178 -12.67 -5.98 0.24
C LEU A 178 -13.32 -5.21 1.40
N ILE A 179 -14.44 -4.53 1.13
CA ILE A 179 -15.18 -3.74 2.13
C ILE A 179 -15.68 -4.63 3.27
N GLN A 180 -16.40 -5.72 2.96
CA GLN A 180 -16.98 -6.63 3.95
C GLN A 180 -15.95 -7.30 4.86
N ASN A 181 -14.74 -7.52 4.35
CA ASN A 181 -13.65 -8.14 5.10
C ASN A 181 -12.68 -7.14 5.69
N SER A 182 -12.90 -5.84 5.54
CA SER A 182 -12.02 -4.74 6.01
C SER A 182 -10.58 -4.93 5.54
N ILE A 183 -10.40 -5.34 4.28
CA ILE A 183 -9.10 -5.51 3.63
C ILE A 183 -8.94 -4.53 2.48
N VAL A 184 -7.72 -4.10 2.21
CA VAL A 184 -7.39 -3.11 1.18
C VAL A 184 -6.62 -3.72 0.00
N SER A 185 -6.40 -5.03 0.03
CA SER A 185 -5.73 -5.77 -1.04
C SER A 185 -5.92 -7.27 -0.87
N ALA A 186 -5.89 -8.01 -1.98
CA ALA A 186 -5.93 -9.47 -1.98
C ALA A 186 -5.09 -10.05 -3.12
N PRO A 187 -4.42 -11.19 -2.93
CA PRO A 187 -3.79 -11.93 -4.02
C PRO A 187 -4.83 -12.37 -5.05
N LEU A 188 -4.40 -12.41 -6.31
CA LEU A 188 -5.18 -12.90 -7.44
C LEU A 188 -4.71 -14.29 -7.83
N TRP A 189 -5.65 -15.17 -8.13
CA TRP A 189 -5.43 -16.52 -8.57
C TRP A 189 -6.07 -16.75 -9.94
N ASP A 190 -5.29 -17.25 -10.87
CA ASP A 190 -5.79 -17.69 -12.18
C ASP A 190 -6.16 -19.19 -12.07
N SER A 191 -7.42 -19.49 -11.90
CA SER A 191 -7.90 -20.87 -11.79
C SER A 191 -7.77 -21.67 -13.08
N GLN A 192 -7.74 -21.02 -14.24
CA GLN A 192 -7.58 -21.69 -15.52
C GLN A 192 -6.15 -22.20 -15.71
N ARG A 193 -5.16 -21.41 -15.23
CA ARG A 193 -3.74 -21.74 -15.31
C ARG A 193 -3.18 -22.36 -14.04
N GLY A 194 -3.95 -22.36 -12.95
CA GLY A 194 -3.56 -22.90 -11.65
C GLY A 194 -2.36 -22.16 -11.02
N ARG A 195 -2.27 -20.84 -11.18
CA ARG A 195 -1.13 -20.05 -10.72
C ARG A 195 -1.50 -18.69 -10.13
N PHE A 196 -0.55 -18.13 -9.38
CA PHE A 196 -0.63 -16.76 -8.89
C PHE A 196 -0.63 -15.76 -10.07
N ALA A 197 -1.55 -14.78 -10.03
CA ALA A 197 -1.79 -13.83 -11.11
C ALA A 197 -1.50 -12.36 -10.77
N GLY A 198 -1.25 -12.04 -9.50
CA GLY A 198 -0.98 -10.66 -9.07
C GLY A 198 -1.65 -10.30 -7.75
N ILE A 199 -1.69 -9.03 -7.43
CA ILE A 199 -2.35 -8.50 -6.24
C ILE A 199 -3.33 -7.41 -6.68
N LEU A 200 -4.58 -7.52 -6.21
CA LEU A 200 -5.58 -6.46 -6.29
C LEU A 200 -5.36 -5.47 -5.14
N THR A 201 -5.35 -4.17 -5.44
CA THR A 201 -5.16 -3.07 -4.49
C THR A 201 -6.15 -1.92 -4.73
N ALA A 202 -6.20 -0.94 -3.85
CA ALA A 202 -6.99 0.28 -4.07
C ALA A 202 -6.57 1.04 -5.33
N THR A 203 -5.29 0.97 -5.72
CA THR A 203 -4.78 1.62 -6.95
C THR A 203 -5.43 1.04 -8.21
N ASP A 204 -5.74 -0.26 -8.23
CA ASP A 204 -6.41 -0.89 -9.37
C ASP A 204 -7.82 -0.33 -9.58
N TYR A 205 -8.55 -0.04 -8.49
CA TYR A 205 -9.86 0.64 -8.58
C TYR A 205 -9.73 2.08 -9.07
N ILE A 206 -8.69 2.81 -8.62
CA ILE A 206 -8.38 4.15 -9.13
C ILE A 206 -8.11 4.10 -10.63
N ASN A 207 -7.33 3.13 -11.11
CA ASN A 207 -7.07 2.93 -12.53
C ASN A 207 -8.34 2.62 -13.32
N VAL A 208 -9.25 1.83 -12.74
CA VAL A 208 -10.56 1.53 -13.35
C VAL A 208 -11.42 2.80 -13.46
N ILE A 209 -11.48 3.62 -12.42
CA ILE A 209 -12.21 4.90 -12.45
C ILE A 209 -11.61 5.80 -13.53
N GLN A 210 -10.29 5.97 -13.53
CA GLN A 210 -9.59 6.76 -14.54
C GLN A 210 -9.88 6.30 -15.97
N TYR A 211 -9.93 4.97 -16.19
CA TYR A 211 -10.30 4.40 -17.48
C TYR A 211 -11.70 4.85 -17.92
N TYR A 212 -12.68 4.76 -17.03
CA TYR A 212 -14.05 5.17 -17.38
C TYR A 212 -14.21 6.69 -17.54
N CYS A 213 -13.39 7.50 -16.86
CA CYS A 213 -13.35 8.94 -17.12
C CYS A 213 -12.81 9.25 -18.52
N GLN A 214 -11.83 8.47 -19.00
CA GLN A 214 -11.26 8.63 -20.35
C GLN A 214 -12.14 8.01 -21.44
N PHE A 215 -12.90 6.96 -21.13
CA PHE A 215 -13.73 6.20 -22.06
C PHE A 215 -15.18 6.09 -21.56
N PRO A 216 -15.96 7.18 -21.54
CA PRO A 216 -17.32 7.19 -20.97
C PRO A 216 -18.30 6.20 -21.63
N ASP A 217 -18.12 5.89 -22.92
CA ASP A 217 -18.94 4.93 -23.66
C ASP A 217 -18.82 3.49 -23.12
N GLU A 218 -17.71 3.20 -22.44
CA GLU A 218 -17.44 1.87 -21.84
C GLU A 218 -18.08 1.68 -20.46
N ILE A 219 -18.63 2.73 -19.83
CA ILE A 219 -19.25 2.68 -18.48
C ILE A 219 -20.32 1.60 -18.40
N SER A 220 -21.11 1.40 -19.48
CA SER A 220 -22.14 0.35 -19.52
C SER A 220 -21.59 -1.07 -19.37
N LYS A 221 -20.30 -1.28 -19.60
CA LYS A 221 -19.62 -2.57 -19.48
C LYS A 221 -19.00 -2.80 -18.09
N LEU A 222 -18.99 -1.81 -17.22
CA LEU A 222 -18.35 -1.89 -15.88
C LEU A 222 -18.83 -3.08 -15.07
N ASP A 223 -20.14 -3.38 -15.12
CA ASP A 223 -20.73 -4.50 -14.39
C ASP A 223 -20.28 -5.88 -14.90
N GLN A 224 -19.69 -5.94 -16.10
CA GLN A 224 -19.17 -7.15 -16.72
C GLN A 224 -17.64 -7.27 -16.58
N PHE A 225 -17.00 -6.24 -16.01
CA PHE A 225 -15.54 -6.16 -15.94
C PHE A 225 -14.96 -7.19 -14.95
N ARG A 226 -14.01 -8.00 -15.42
CA ARG A 226 -13.35 -9.04 -14.62
C ARG A 226 -11.96 -8.58 -14.19
N LEU A 227 -11.45 -9.15 -13.10
CA LEU A 227 -10.10 -8.87 -12.63
C LEU A 227 -9.02 -9.25 -13.65
N SER A 228 -9.28 -10.24 -14.51
CA SER A 228 -8.36 -10.62 -15.61
C SER A 228 -8.05 -9.48 -16.57
N SER A 229 -8.95 -8.49 -16.69
CA SER A 229 -8.80 -7.35 -17.60
C SER A 229 -8.08 -6.14 -17.00
N LEU A 230 -7.68 -6.18 -15.70
CA LEU A 230 -7.02 -5.04 -15.03
C LEU A 230 -5.74 -4.58 -15.75
N ARG A 231 -4.96 -5.52 -16.28
CA ARG A 231 -3.72 -5.19 -17.01
C ARG A 231 -3.96 -4.48 -18.33
N ASP A 232 -5.09 -4.74 -18.97
CA ASP A 232 -5.45 -4.06 -20.21
C ASP A 232 -5.94 -2.63 -19.92
N ILE A 233 -6.63 -2.42 -18.78
CA ILE A 233 -6.96 -1.08 -18.27
C ILE A 233 -5.69 -0.27 -18.02
N GLU A 234 -4.74 -0.79 -17.24
CA GLU A 234 -3.48 -0.12 -16.94
C GLU A 234 -2.77 0.36 -18.22
N LYS A 235 -2.72 -0.51 -19.24
CA LYS A 235 -2.13 -0.17 -20.54
C LYS A 235 -2.92 0.91 -21.26
N ALA A 236 -4.27 0.84 -21.25
CA ALA A 236 -5.13 1.77 -21.97
C ALA A 236 -5.02 3.20 -21.42
N ILE A 237 -4.89 3.37 -20.10
CA ILE A 237 -4.72 4.69 -19.46
C ILE A 237 -3.25 5.14 -19.41
N GLY A 238 -2.30 4.33 -19.92
CA GLY A 238 -0.88 4.64 -19.85
C GLY A 238 -0.29 4.58 -18.45
N ALA A 239 -0.96 3.92 -17.50
CA ALA A 239 -0.43 3.74 -16.14
C ALA A 239 0.84 2.88 -16.15
N ILE A 240 1.76 3.15 -15.23
CA ILE A 240 2.97 2.35 -15.08
C ILE A 240 2.59 0.97 -14.55
N PRO A 241 2.79 -0.12 -15.33
CA PRO A 241 2.40 -1.45 -14.90
C PRO A 241 3.16 -1.86 -13.64
N ILE A 242 2.45 -2.41 -12.65
CA ILE A 242 3.07 -3.03 -11.49
C ILE A 242 3.50 -4.44 -11.90
N GLU A 243 4.80 -4.72 -11.83
CA GLU A 243 5.34 -6.05 -12.11
C GLU A 243 4.76 -7.07 -11.14
N THR A 244 4.21 -8.17 -11.67
CA THR A 244 3.73 -9.28 -10.84
C THR A 244 4.92 -10.04 -10.28
N VAL A 245 5.15 -9.88 -8.97
CA VAL A 245 6.25 -10.52 -8.25
C VAL A 245 5.76 -11.27 -7.05
N SER A 246 6.43 -12.39 -6.78
CA SER A 246 6.25 -13.19 -5.58
C SER A 246 7.61 -13.57 -5.00
N VAL A 247 7.62 -14.06 -3.78
CA VAL A 247 8.81 -14.57 -3.11
C VAL A 247 8.47 -15.91 -2.47
N HIS A 248 9.37 -16.88 -2.57
CA HIS A 248 9.21 -18.13 -1.85
C HIS A 248 9.36 -17.89 -0.34
N PRO A 249 8.55 -18.52 0.53
CA PRO A 249 8.58 -18.29 1.97
C PRO A 249 9.96 -18.49 2.64
N SER A 250 10.76 -19.44 2.14
CA SER A 250 12.11 -19.73 2.64
C SER A 250 13.19 -18.73 2.19
N GLN A 251 12.89 -17.88 1.21
CA GLN A 251 13.86 -16.88 0.77
C GLN A 251 14.18 -15.87 1.86
N PRO A 252 15.44 -15.38 1.94
CA PRO A 252 15.81 -14.34 2.88
C PRO A 252 14.91 -13.12 2.76
N LEU A 253 14.53 -12.57 3.91
CA LEU A 253 13.68 -11.36 3.94
C LEU A 253 14.35 -10.17 3.23
N TYR A 254 15.68 -10.13 3.22
CA TYR A 254 16.47 -9.17 2.46
C TYR A 254 16.13 -9.17 0.97
N GLU A 255 15.98 -10.36 0.36
CA GLU A 255 15.62 -10.50 -1.06
C GLU A 255 14.18 -10.02 -1.33
N ALA A 256 13.24 -10.31 -0.43
CA ALA A 256 11.89 -9.78 -0.53
C ALA A 256 11.89 -8.23 -0.51
N CYS A 257 12.68 -7.63 0.38
CA CYS A 257 12.85 -6.18 0.44
C CYS A 257 13.44 -5.60 -0.85
N ARG A 258 14.49 -6.22 -1.40
CA ARG A 258 15.09 -5.79 -2.67
C ARG A 258 14.11 -5.86 -3.83
N ARG A 259 13.33 -6.95 -3.94
CA ARG A 259 12.29 -7.10 -4.97
C ARG A 259 11.22 -6.03 -4.82
N MET A 260 10.74 -5.76 -3.59
CA MET A 260 9.77 -4.69 -3.33
C MET A 260 10.28 -3.32 -3.82
N LEU A 261 11.55 -2.98 -3.57
CA LEU A 261 12.13 -1.72 -4.00
C LEU A 261 12.30 -1.65 -5.51
N LYS A 262 12.76 -2.73 -6.14
CA LYS A 262 12.97 -2.82 -7.59
C LYS A 262 11.66 -2.64 -8.36
N THR A 263 10.60 -3.30 -7.91
CA THR A 263 9.28 -3.29 -8.58
C THR A 263 8.34 -2.21 -8.04
N ARG A 264 8.80 -1.38 -7.10
CA ARG A 264 7.99 -0.38 -6.38
C ARG A 264 6.75 -0.97 -5.68
N ALA A 265 6.75 -2.28 -5.45
CA ALA A 265 5.65 -2.97 -4.77
C ALA A 265 5.66 -2.66 -3.27
N ARG A 266 4.52 -2.29 -2.72
CA ARG A 266 4.35 -2.08 -1.28
C ARG A 266 3.97 -3.36 -0.55
N ARG A 267 3.55 -4.37 -1.31
CA ARG A 267 3.14 -5.70 -0.86
C ARG A 267 3.74 -6.74 -1.79
N ILE A 268 4.14 -7.86 -1.23
CA ILE A 268 4.63 -8.98 -2.00
C ILE A 268 4.03 -10.28 -1.45
N PRO A 269 3.42 -11.12 -2.28
CA PRO A 269 2.90 -12.41 -1.85
C PRO A 269 4.03 -13.38 -1.63
N LEU A 270 3.82 -14.25 -0.66
CA LEU A 270 4.62 -15.45 -0.47
C LEU A 270 3.93 -16.59 -1.21
N VAL A 271 4.60 -17.12 -2.21
CA VAL A 271 4.11 -18.23 -3.04
C VAL A 271 5.08 -19.39 -2.87
N ASP A 272 4.55 -20.49 -2.40
CA ASP A 272 5.22 -21.77 -2.32
C ASP A 272 4.99 -22.53 -3.62
N VAL A 273 6.02 -23.20 -4.09
CA VAL A 273 5.96 -24.02 -5.32
C VAL A 273 6.36 -25.43 -4.95
N ASP A 274 5.45 -26.35 -5.13
CA ASP A 274 5.71 -27.76 -4.89
C ASP A 274 6.73 -28.27 -5.92
N ASP A 275 7.85 -28.80 -5.43
CA ASP A 275 9.00 -29.19 -6.26
C ASP A 275 8.69 -30.37 -7.21
N GLU A 276 7.72 -31.23 -6.86
CA GLU A 276 7.38 -32.42 -7.66
C GLU A 276 6.34 -32.10 -8.73
N THR A 277 5.34 -31.29 -8.39
CA THR A 277 4.19 -31.02 -9.25
C THR A 277 4.26 -29.67 -9.96
N GLY A 278 5.16 -28.76 -9.51
CA GLY A 278 5.22 -27.37 -9.94
C GLY A 278 4.00 -26.55 -9.55
N ARG A 279 3.15 -27.05 -8.64
CA ARG A 279 1.92 -26.38 -8.21
C ARG A 279 2.23 -25.23 -7.27
N GLU A 280 1.74 -24.05 -7.62
CA GLU A 280 1.84 -22.88 -6.79
C GLU A 280 0.79 -22.87 -5.66
N THR A 281 1.17 -22.32 -4.50
CA THR A 281 0.26 -22.07 -3.38
C THR A 281 0.56 -20.73 -2.76
N VAL A 282 -0.43 -19.85 -2.67
CA VAL A 282 -0.28 -18.54 -2.02
C VAL A 282 -0.38 -18.74 -0.51
N ILE A 283 0.74 -18.54 0.18
CA ILE A 283 0.85 -18.71 1.63
C ILE A 283 0.34 -17.47 2.37
N SER A 284 0.81 -16.28 1.99
CA SER A 284 0.45 -15.01 2.64
C SER A 284 0.87 -13.82 1.77
N VAL A 285 0.64 -12.61 2.31
CA VAL A 285 1.14 -11.36 1.75
C VAL A 285 1.89 -10.60 2.84
N ILE A 286 3.15 -10.27 2.57
CA ILE A 286 3.94 -9.39 3.42
C ILE A 286 3.91 -7.96 2.89
N THR A 287 4.00 -6.96 3.78
CA THR A 287 3.96 -5.54 3.45
C THR A 287 5.21 -4.84 3.98
N GLN A 288 5.58 -3.72 3.38
CA GLN A 288 6.68 -2.88 3.88
C GLN A 288 6.49 -2.53 5.37
N TYR A 289 5.25 -2.21 5.78
CA TYR A 289 4.95 -1.96 7.19
C TYR A 289 5.28 -3.15 8.09
N ARG A 290 4.89 -4.37 7.71
CA ARG A 290 5.19 -5.57 8.51
C ARG A 290 6.69 -5.79 8.63
N ILE A 291 7.44 -5.59 7.54
CA ILE A 291 8.90 -5.74 7.54
C ILE A 291 9.55 -4.70 8.46
N LEU A 292 9.20 -3.42 8.31
CA LEU A 292 9.76 -2.36 9.15
C LEU A 292 9.38 -2.53 10.62
N LYS A 293 8.14 -2.97 10.91
CA LYS A 293 7.71 -3.31 12.27
C LYS A 293 8.47 -4.52 12.81
N PHE A 294 8.72 -5.54 11.99
CA PHE A 294 9.51 -6.71 12.38
C PHE A 294 10.95 -6.32 12.74
N ILE A 295 11.57 -5.42 11.97
CA ILE A 295 12.87 -4.83 12.30
C ILE A 295 12.78 -4.06 13.63
N ALA A 296 11.80 -3.17 13.77
CA ALA A 296 11.65 -2.31 14.95
C ALA A 296 11.43 -3.10 16.25
N VAL A 297 10.78 -4.28 16.17
CA VAL A 297 10.49 -5.13 17.33
C VAL A 297 11.63 -6.09 17.64
N ASN A 298 12.17 -6.76 16.61
CA ASN A 298 13.13 -7.85 16.82
C ASN A 298 14.59 -7.42 16.72
N ASN A 299 14.84 -6.17 16.34
CA ASN A 299 16.19 -5.64 16.15
C ASN A 299 16.35 -4.22 16.75
N GLU A 300 15.65 -3.95 17.85
CA GLU A 300 15.60 -2.65 18.52
C GLU A 300 17.01 -2.14 18.89
N HIS A 301 17.86 -3.00 19.41
CA HIS A 301 19.24 -2.64 19.80
C HIS A 301 20.10 -2.08 18.66
N ASN A 302 19.77 -2.39 17.41
CA ASN A 302 20.41 -1.82 16.24
C ASN A 302 19.66 -0.59 15.70
N THR A 303 18.33 -0.54 15.83
CA THR A 303 17.56 0.63 15.39
C THR A 303 17.87 1.87 16.25
N VAL A 304 18.16 1.72 17.55
CA VAL A 304 18.59 2.83 18.44
C VAL A 304 19.94 3.44 18.07
N MET A 305 20.73 2.77 17.21
CA MET A 305 21.98 3.30 16.67
C MET A 305 21.73 4.29 15.52
N LEU A 306 20.51 4.38 14.98
CA LEU A 306 20.17 5.21 13.84
C LEU A 306 19.83 6.65 14.29
N LYS A 307 20.81 7.35 14.82
CA LYS A 307 20.65 8.65 15.50
C LYS A 307 20.67 9.87 14.56
N LYS A 308 20.98 9.68 13.28
CA LYS A 308 20.95 10.79 12.32
C LYS A 308 19.52 11.25 12.08
N THR A 309 19.40 12.57 11.92
CA THR A 309 18.10 13.20 11.66
C THR A 309 17.64 12.95 10.23
N VAL A 310 16.34 13.08 10.02
CA VAL A 310 15.68 13.01 8.71
C VAL A 310 16.37 13.94 7.70
N ARG A 311 16.71 15.15 8.13
CA ARG A 311 17.44 16.14 7.31
C ARG A 311 18.85 15.67 6.94
N GLU A 312 19.63 15.20 7.90
CA GLU A 312 21.02 14.75 7.67
C GLU A 312 21.12 13.59 6.70
N ILE A 313 20.11 12.71 6.69
CA ILE A 313 20.08 11.54 5.79
C ILE A 313 19.33 11.80 4.49
N GLY A 314 18.68 12.95 4.35
CA GLY A 314 17.91 13.31 3.16
C GLY A 314 16.72 12.35 2.93
N LEU A 315 16.04 11.92 4.00
CA LEU A 315 14.99 10.92 3.94
C LEU A 315 13.64 11.55 3.53
N GLY A 316 13.03 11.06 2.45
CA GLY A 316 11.72 11.50 1.99
C GLY A 316 11.76 12.36 0.73
N THR A 317 10.61 12.93 0.39
CA THR A 317 10.39 13.81 -0.77
C THR A 317 10.02 15.19 -0.25
N TYR A 318 10.72 16.24 -0.76
CA TYR A 318 10.58 17.63 -0.31
C TYR A 318 10.28 18.61 -1.45
N ALA A 319 10.47 18.20 -2.69
CA ALA A 319 10.23 19.02 -3.87
C ALA A 319 9.01 18.54 -4.64
N ASN A 320 8.27 19.48 -5.26
CA ASN A 320 7.11 19.21 -6.09
C ASN A 320 6.06 18.34 -5.37
N LEU A 321 5.78 18.69 -4.12
CA LEU A 321 4.77 17.98 -3.32
C LEU A 321 3.39 18.26 -3.91
N ALA A 322 2.68 17.18 -4.26
CA ALA A 322 1.26 17.28 -4.56
C ALA A 322 0.49 17.59 -3.28
N THR A 323 -0.37 18.60 -3.31
CA THR A 323 -1.26 18.96 -2.21
C THR A 323 -2.65 19.27 -2.73
N MET A 324 -3.66 19.10 -1.88
CA MET A 324 -5.04 19.44 -2.17
C MET A 324 -5.69 20.09 -0.93
N HIS A 325 -6.89 20.64 -1.13
CA HIS A 325 -7.71 21.25 -0.09
C HIS A 325 -8.91 20.36 0.25
N MET A 326 -9.58 20.62 1.36
CA MET A 326 -10.76 19.87 1.78
C MET A 326 -11.94 19.99 0.80
N ASP A 327 -12.02 21.11 0.09
CA ASP A 327 -13.10 21.41 -0.85
C ASP A 327 -12.84 20.88 -2.26
N ASP A 328 -11.63 20.37 -2.55
CA ASP A 328 -11.32 19.73 -3.82
C ASP A 328 -12.08 18.41 -3.96
N THR A 329 -12.31 17.94 -5.20
CA THR A 329 -13.07 16.73 -5.44
C THR A 329 -12.25 15.45 -5.28
N VAL A 330 -12.94 14.35 -4.96
CA VAL A 330 -12.31 13.02 -4.94
C VAL A 330 -11.79 12.64 -6.33
N LEU A 331 -12.48 13.05 -7.38
CA LEU A 331 -12.09 12.80 -8.76
C LEU A 331 -10.77 13.49 -9.11
N ASP A 332 -10.59 14.77 -8.70
CA ASP A 332 -9.31 15.47 -8.88
C ASP A 332 -8.16 14.77 -8.14
N ALA A 333 -8.44 14.24 -6.94
CA ALA A 333 -7.44 13.44 -6.21
C ALA A 333 -7.07 12.16 -6.96
N ILE A 334 -8.03 11.48 -7.58
CA ILE A 334 -7.79 10.29 -8.40
C ILE A 334 -6.92 10.64 -9.60
N HIS A 335 -7.24 11.69 -10.35
CA HIS A 335 -6.44 12.17 -11.48
C HIS A 335 -5.00 12.47 -11.05
N MET A 336 -4.83 13.23 -9.97
CA MET A 336 -3.51 13.56 -9.42
C MET A 336 -2.72 12.30 -9.00
N MET A 337 -3.38 11.31 -8.39
CA MET A 337 -2.71 10.06 -7.99
C MET A 337 -2.23 9.25 -9.19
N VAL A 338 -3.01 9.20 -10.27
CA VAL A 338 -2.63 8.49 -11.51
C VAL A 338 -1.51 9.22 -12.22
N ASP A 339 -1.66 10.52 -12.48
CA ASP A 339 -0.71 11.32 -13.25
C ASP A 339 0.67 11.39 -12.58
N GLN A 340 0.72 11.50 -11.25
CA GLN A 340 1.97 11.57 -10.50
C GLN A 340 2.45 10.21 -9.98
N ASN A 341 1.69 9.14 -10.24
CA ASN A 341 1.96 7.78 -9.74
C ASN A 341 2.21 7.75 -8.22
N ILE A 342 1.34 8.44 -7.48
CA ILE A 342 1.34 8.50 -6.01
C ILE A 342 0.07 7.83 -5.46
N SER A 343 0.02 7.56 -4.17
CA SER A 343 -1.13 6.91 -3.53
C SER A 343 -1.60 7.66 -2.29
N CYS A 344 -1.17 8.89 -2.16
CA CYS A 344 -1.60 9.78 -1.10
C CYS A 344 -1.23 11.20 -1.46
N VAL A 345 -2.12 12.09 -1.08
CA VAL A 345 -1.97 13.53 -1.22
C VAL A 345 -2.19 14.17 0.14
N PRO A 346 -1.24 14.94 0.68
CA PRO A 346 -1.45 15.77 1.86
C PRO A 346 -2.54 16.81 1.60
N ILE A 347 -3.45 16.97 2.54
CA ILE A 347 -4.51 17.97 2.52
C ILE A 347 -4.09 19.13 3.41
N VAL A 348 -4.07 20.32 2.83
CA VAL A 348 -3.57 21.53 3.48
C VAL A 348 -4.63 22.64 3.47
N ASP A 349 -4.46 23.61 4.35
CA ASP A 349 -5.23 24.86 4.33
C ASP A 349 -4.55 25.92 3.42
N SER A 350 -5.16 27.11 3.35
CA SER A 350 -4.67 28.26 2.57
C SER A 350 -3.27 28.75 3.02
N GLU A 351 -2.84 28.42 4.23
CA GLU A 351 -1.52 28.77 4.78
C GLU A 351 -0.49 27.63 4.66
N ASN A 352 -0.85 26.55 3.91
CA ASN A 352 -0.07 25.34 3.74
C ASN A 352 0.13 24.52 5.04
N ARG A 353 -0.77 24.68 6.03
CA ARG A 353 -0.77 23.84 7.23
C ARG A 353 -1.47 22.52 6.93
N VAL A 354 -0.87 21.43 7.38
CA VAL A 354 -1.39 20.08 7.15
C VAL A 354 -2.63 19.84 8.00
N LEU A 355 -3.73 19.53 7.33
CA LEU A 355 -5.00 19.17 7.95
C LEU A 355 -5.20 17.64 8.00
N ASN A 356 -4.90 16.96 6.91
CA ASN A 356 -5.07 15.51 6.78
C ASN A 356 -4.20 14.98 5.63
N ALA A 357 -4.41 13.72 5.25
CA ALA A 357 -3.85 13.12 4.05
C ALA A 357 -4.93 12.22 3.42
N PHE A 358 -5.18 12.39 2.14
CA PHE A 358 -6.11 11.57 1.36
C PHE A 358 -5.33 10.42 0.70
N GLU A 359 -5.71 9.19 0.99
CA GLU A 359 -5.02 7.99 0.49
C GLU A 359 -5.87 7.26 -0.56
N ALA A 360 -5.21 6.51 -1.42
CA ALA A 360 -5.89 5.66 -2.43
C ALA A 360 -6.96 4.73 -1.82
N VAL A 361 -6.79 4.33 -0.56
CA VAL A 361 -7.76 3.48 0.16
C VAL A 361 -9.04 4.23 0.54
N ASP A 362 -9.01 5.55 0.63
CA ASP A 362 -10.18 6.38 0.97
C ASP A 362 -11.18 6.49 -0.19
N VAL A 363 -10.74 6.15 -1.40
CA VAL A 363 -11.63 6.05 -2.57
C VAL A 363 -12.58 4.85 -2.44
N ILE A 364 -12.16 3.77 -1.78
CA ILE A 364 -12.95 2.53 -1.68
C ILE A 364 -14.34 2.74 -1.06
N PRO A 365 -14.49 3.43 0.08
CA PRO A 365 -15.81 3.77 0.63
C PRO A 365 -16.67 4.63 -0.30
N CYS A 366 -16.05 5.51 -1.10
CA CYS A 366 -16.76 6.43 -2.00
C CYS A 366 -17.46 5.70 -3.17
N ILE A 367 -16.89 4.61 -3.64
CA ILE A 367 -17.46 3.80 -4.75
C ILE A 367 -18.28 2.61 -4.28
N ARG A 368 -18.61 2.55 -2.99
CA ARG A 368 -19.40 1.46 -2.42
C ARG A 368 -20.77 1.35 -3.10
N GLY A 369 -21.15 0.14 -3.49
CA GLY A 369 -22.44 -0.10 -4.14
C GLY A 369 -22.53 0.37 -5.60
N GLY A 370 -21.44 0.92 -6.17
CA GLY A 370 -21.44 1.49 -7.54
C GLY A 370 -21.81 2.96 -7.58
N ALA A 371 -21.70 3.66 -6.45
CA ALA A 371 -22.00 5.09 -6.32
C ALA A 371 -20.85 5.95 -6.89
N TYR A 372 -20.58 5.86 -8.20
CA TYR A 372 -19.52 6.64 -8.85
C TYR A 372 -19.84 8.15 -8.90
N GLU A 373 -21.10 8.53 -8.73
CA GLU A 373 -21.55 9.93 -8.62
C GLU A 373 -20.99 10.61 -7.36
N GLU A 374 -20.63 9.87 -6.35
CA GLU A 374 -20.02 10.39 -5.13
C GLU A 374 -18.55 10.83 -5.31
N LEU A 375 -17.94 10.57 -6.47
CA LEU A 375 -16.58 11.02 -6.79
C LEU A 375 -16.50 12.52 -7.08
N ASP A 376 -17.65 13.16 -7.42
CA ASP A 376 -17.75 14.61 -7.53
C ASP A 376 -17.88 15.31 -6.16
N GLY A 377 -18.06 14.51 -5.09
CA GLY A 377 -18.07 15.00 -3.72
C GLY A 377 -16.70 15.47 -3.25
N THR A 378 -16.66 16.23 -2.15
CA THR A 378 -15.43 16.80 -1.62
C THR A 378 -14.54 15.76 -0.91
N ILE A 379 -13.25 16.06 -0.84
CA ILE A 379 -12.29 15.28 -0.04
C ILE A 379 -12.71 15.27 1.44
N GLY A 380 -13.21 16.40 1.96
CA GLY A 380 -13.72 16.49 3.32
C GLY A 380 -14.83 15.49 3.61
N GLU A 381 -15.83 15.39 2.72
CA GLU A 381 -16.92 14.41 2.82
C GLU A 381 -16.41 12.97 2.72
N ALA A 382 -15.46 12.70 1.82
CA ALA A 382 -14.87 11.38 1.67
C ALA A 382 -14.10 10.93 2.93
N LEU A 383 -13.36 11.84 3.56
CA LEU A 383 -12.63 11.56 4.80
C LEU A 383 -13.58 11.26 5.97
N CYS A 384 -14.79 11.82 5.99
CA CYS A 384 -15.83 11.49 6.97
C CYS A 384 -16.37 10.05 6.84
N LYS A 385 -16.12 9.37 5.70
CA LYS A 385 -16.50 7.95 5.51
C LYS A 385 -15.50 6.95 6.11
N ARG A 386 -14.37 7.44 6.66
CA ARG A 386 -13.43 6.60 7.39
C ARG A 386 -14.08 6.03 8.64
N PRO A 387 -13.72 4.80 9.06
CA PRO A 387 -14.14 4.27 10.35
C PRO A 387 -13.71 5.18 11.50
N ASP A 388 -14.51 5.26 12.58
CA ASP A 388 -14.24 6.12 13.75
C ASP A 388 -12.91 5.79 14.46
N ASP A 389 -12.45 4.53 14.35
CA ASP A 389 -11.17 4.05 14.89
C ASP A 389 -9.98 4.24 13.93
N SER A 390 -10.18 4.92 12.80
CA SER A 390 -9.11 5.21 11.87
C SER A 390 -8.06 6.10 12.53
N PRO A 391 -6.77 5.70 12.48
CA PRO A 391 -5.71 6.55 13.00
C PRO A 391 -5.65 7.84 12.17
N GLY A 392 -5.37 8.95 12.83
CA GLY A 392 -5.02 10.21 12.15
C GLY A 392 -3.72 10.09 11.36
N ILE A 393 -3.29 11.19 10.81
CA ILE A 393 -1.98 11.27 10.13
C ILE A 393 -0.85 11.20 11.16
N TYR A 394 0.26 10.58 10.74
CA TYR A 394 1.49 10.59 11.51
C TYR A 394 2.41 11.66 10.96
N THR A 395 2.87 12.55 11.82
CA THR A 395 3.78 13.64 11.47
C THR A 395 5.15 13.43 12.07
N CYS A 396 6.14 14.09 11.50
CA CYS A 396 7.49 14.23 12.05
C CYS A 396 8.08 15.56 11.59
N SER A 397 9.19 15.98 12.22
CA SER A 397 9.99 17.11 11.79
C SER A 397 11.25 16.65 11.05
N GLU A 398 11.89 17.55 10.30
CA GLU A 398 13.21 17.27 9.71
C GLU A 398 14.30 17.02 10.75
N GLY A 399 14.10 17.51 12.00
CA GLY A 399 14.99 17.31 13.13
C GLY A 399 14.81 15.97 13.83
N ASP A 400 13.74 15.22 13.51
CA ASP A 400 13.51 13.91 14.10
C ASP A 400 14.55 12.90 13.62
N ARG A 401 14.93 12.00 14.51
CA ARG A 401 15.94 10.99 14.24
C ARG A 401 15.29 9.72 13.68
N LEU A 402 16.05 8.97 12.89
CA LEU A 402 15.54 7.75 12.28
C LEU A 402 15.14 6.70 13.33
N ASP A 403 15.83 6.64 14.47
CA ASP A 403 15.44 5.73 15.58
C ASP A 403 14.06 6.08 16.15
N SER A 404 13.70 7.37 16.27
CA SER A 404 12.37 7.78 16.71
C SER A 404 11.27 7.42 15.70
N LEU A 405 11.58 7.45 14.40
CA LEU A 405 10.66 6.97 13.36
C LEU A 405 10.41 5.46 13.50
N PHE A 406 11.46 4.68 13.77
CA PHE A 406 11.30 3.24 14.05
C PHE A 406 10.48 2.98 15.31
N ASP A 407 10.64 3.80 16.36
CA ASP A 407 9.81 3.70 17.57
C ASP A 407 8.33 3.99 17.27
N THR A 408 8.04 4.97 16.42
CA THR A 408 6.68 5.26 15.95
C THR A 408 6.10 4.08 15.15
N ILE A 409 6.87 3.48 14.25
CA ILE A 409 6.45 2.29 13.48
C ILE A 409 6.22 1.08 14.41
N ARG A 410 7.01 0.94 15.46
CA ARG A 410 6.85 -0.11 16.47
C ARG A 410 5.54 0.00 17.22
N LYS A 411 5.15 1.21 17.63
CA LYS A 411 3.98 1.49 18.45
C LYS A 411 2.68 1.60 17.64
N SER A 412 2.77 2.08 16.40
CA SER A 412 1.63 2.51 15.62
C SER A 412 1.63 1.91 14.20
N ARG A 413 0.43 1.83 13.61
CA ARG A 413 0.27 1.37 12.22
C ARG A 413 0.50 2.52 11.25
N VAL A 414 1.76 2.84 11.00
CA VAL A 414 2.17 3.93 10.10
C VAL A 414 2.17 3.46 8.65
N HIS A 415 1.60 4.25 7.75
CA HIS A 415 1.71 4.04 6.30
C HIS A 415 2.68 5.03 5.67
N ARG A 416 2.77 6.23 6.23
CA ARG A 416 3.69 7.32 5.86
C ARG A 416 3.80 8.31 7.00
N LEU A 417 4.76 9.21 6.90
CA LEU A 417 4.95 10.33 7.83
C LEU A 417 4.91 11.61 7.01
N ILE A 418 4.15 12.57 7.46
CA ILE A 418 4.11 13.91 6.88
C ILE A 418 5.12 14.76 7.64
N VAL A 419 6.09 15.32 6.92
CA VAL A 419 7.09 16.20 7.52
C VAL A 419 6.53 17.60 7.60
N ILE A 420 6.51 18.15 8.81
CA ILE A 420 5.98 19.50 9.10
C ILE A 420 7.03 20.34 9.82
N ASP A 421 6.87 21.65 9.77
CA ASP A 421 7.61 22.60 10.62
C ASP A 421 6.85 22.92 11.92
N ASP A 422 7.40 23.85 12.71
CA ASP A 422 6.84 24.27 14.00
C ASP A 422 5.46 24.96 13.87
N ASP A 423 5.14 25.48 12.68
CA ASP A 423 3.85 26.08 12.35
C ASP A 423 2.86 25.07 11.73
N ASN A 424 3.17 23.77 11.76
CA ASN A 424 2.43 22.67 11.11
C ASN A 424 2.36 22.79 9.58
N LYS A 425 3.23 23.56 8.93
CA LYS A 425 3.26 23.68 7.47
C LYS A 425 3.96 22.48 6.86
N LEU A 426 3.42 22.04 5.73
CA LEU A 426 3.98 20.93 4.97
C LEU A 426 5.40 21.23 4.48
N LYS A 427 6.34 20.34 4.78
CA LYS A 427 7.74 20.38 4.29
C LYS A 427 8.04 19.20 3.39
N GLY A 428 7.51 18.01 3.69
CA GLY A 428 7.83 16.81 2.95
C GLY A 428 6.92 15.63 3.29
N VAL A 429 7.17 14.53 2.60
CA VAL A 429 6.50 13.25 2.84
C VAL A 429 7.54 12.13 2.88
N ILE A 430 7.48 11.30 3.91
CA ILE A 430 8.32 10.10 4.04
C ILE A 430 7.42 8.88 3.92
N SER A 431 7.66 8.07 2.89
CA SER A 431 6.99 6.78 2.71
C SER A 431 7.78 5.66 3.40
N LEU A 432 7.12 4.53 3.65
CA LEU A 432 7.81 3.33 4.14
C LEU A 432 8.84 2.81 3.13
N SER A 433 8.64 3.09 1.83
CA SER A 433 9.61 2.77 0.79
C SER A 433 10.91 3.55 0.95
N ASP A 434 10.84 4.82 1.37
CA ASP A 434 12.02 5.66 1.58
C ASP A 434 12.85 5.12 2.75
N ILE A 435 12.18 4.77 3.87
CA ILE A 435 12.84 4.17 5.03
C ILE A 435 13.48 2.83 4.64
N LEU A 436 12.74 1.96 3.96
CA LEU A 436 13.25 0.66 3.53
C LEU A 436 14.43 0.79 2.57
N LYS A 437 14.34 1.73 1.62
CA LYS A 437 15.41 2.03 0.67
C LYS A 437 16.67 2.51 1.39
N TYR A 438 16.53 3.44 2.35
CA TYR A 438 17.65 3.93 3.12
C TYR A 438 18.33 2.81 3.91
N VAL A 439 17.55 1.98 4.61
CA VAL A 439 18.09 0.86 5.41
C VAL A 439 18.87 -0.14 4.55
N LEU A 440 18.36 -0.44 3.35
CA LEU A 440 18.95 -1.48 2.50
C LEU A 440 20.15 -0.97 1.68
N LEU A 441 20.07 0.26 1.16
CA LEU A 441 21.03 0.71 0.13
C LEU A 441 22.06 1.71 0.65
N HIS A 442 21.81 2.38 1.78
CA HIS A 442 22.75 3.40 2.25
C HIS A 442 24.04 2.75 2.80
N GLY A 443 25.18 3.11 2.19
CA GLY A 443 26.50 2.60 2.57
C GLY A 443 26.74 1.13 2.17
N GLU A 444 25.94 0.54 1.29
CA GLU A 444 26.38 -0.60 0.47
C GLU A 444 27.26 -0.02 -0.64
N GLU A 445 28.56 -0.30 -0.54
CA GLU A 445 29.48 -0.08 -1.67
C GLU A 445 28.98 -0.97 -2.82
N SER A 446 28.84 -0.37 -4.00
CA SER A 446 28.43 -1.08 -5.21
C SER A 446 29.43 -2.20 -5.48
N THR A 447 29.07 -3.43 -5.09
CA THR A 447 29.74 -4.66 -5.53
C THR A 447 29.23 -5.07 -6.90
#